data_e3a20b11bcad18e9b34b2008a996175a
#
_entry.id   e3a20b11bcad18e9b34b2008a996175a
#
_cell.length_a   1.000
_cell.length_b   1.000
_cell.length_c   1.000
_cell.angle_alpha   90.00
_cell.angle_beta   90.00
_cell.angle_gamma   90.00
#
_symmetry.space_group_name_H-M   'P 1'
#
loop_
_entity.id
_entity.type
_entity.pdbx_description
1 polymer ?
#
loop_
_entity_poly.entity_id
_entity_poly.type
_entity_poly.pdbx_seq_one_letter_code
_entity_poly.pdbx_strand_id
1 'polypeptide(L)'
;VARQHHCTLFTPSSIGACGPTSPKDRTPQDTIMQPTTIYGICKVTGEMLGNYYHHKYGVDTRSVRFPGIISSVTLPGGGTTDYAVEIYYEAIRSGRFTCSVPPDVYMDMIYMPDALRACVELMEADPAKLVHRNSFNIASMSFTPEIICAEIRKRLPDFTMDYDVDPVKKEIAESWPNSLDDTCAREEWGWKPEWDLSRMTDDMLAHIRTKLAVE
;
A
#
# COMPACT_ATOMS: atom_id res chain seq x y z
N VAL A 1 13.24 -17.35 -18.82
CA VAL A 1 12.42 -16.57 -19.77
C VAL A 1 12.96 -15.14 -19.85
N ALA A 2 12.85 -14.28 -18.82
CA ALA A 2 13.24 -12.86 -18.88
C ALA A 2 14.69 -12.66 -19.38
N ARG A 3 15.66 -13.42 -18.83
CA ARG A 3 17.05 -13.39 -19.28
C ARG A 3 17.22 -13.76 -20.77
N GLN A 4 16.47 -14.76 -21.24
CA GLN A 4 16.58 -15.26 -22.63
C GLN A 4 15.96 -14.31 -23.66
N HIS A 5 14.95 -13.56 -23.24
CA HIS A 5 14.18 -12.67 -24.11
C HIS A 5 14.45 -11.19 -23.85
N HIS A 6 15.44 -10.88 -22.99
CA HIS A 6 15.81 -9.52 -22.62
C HIS A 6 14.62 -8.66 -22.12
N CYS A 7 13.70 -9.30 -21.37
CA CYS A 7 12.54 -8.62 -20.80
C CYS A 7 12.87 -8.04 -19.44
N THR A 8 12.40 -6.85 -19.19
CA THR A 8 12.35 -6.29 -17.82
C THR A 8 11.27 -7.02 -17.02
N LEU A 9 11.56 -7.31 -15.75
CA LEU A 9 10.64 -8.01 -14.86
C LEU A 9 10.22 -7.09 -13.72
N PHE A 10 8.93 -6.80 -13.62
CA PHE A 10 8.35 -6.15 -12.45
C PHE A 10 7.80 -7.19 -11.48
N THR A 11 8.17 -7.07 -10.20
CA THR A 11 7.66 -7.94 -9.13
C THR A 11 7.08 -7.08 -8.01
N PRO A 12 5.76 -7.13 -7.72
CA PRO A 12 5.18 -6.35 -6.64
C PRO A 12 5.63 -6.87 -5.28
N SER A 13 6.34 -6.04 -4.51
CA SER A 13 6.60 -6.26 -3.10
C SER A 13 5.52 -5.56 -2.24
N SER A 14 5.71 -5.49 -0.94
CA SER A 14 4.72 -5.01 0.01
C SER A 14 5.39 -4.47 1.27
N ILE A 15 4.74 -3.53 1.93
CA ILE A 15 5.03 -3.13 3.31
C ILE A 15 5.09 -4.33 4.28
N GLY A 16 4.37 -5.41 3.95
CA GLY A 16 4.43 -6.67 4.70
C GLY A 16 5.79 -7.40 4.67
N ALA A 17 6.73 -6.95 3.81
CA ALA A 17 8.13 -7.40 3.86
C ALA A 17 8.87 -6.89 5.10
N CYS A 18 8.40 -5.79 5.71
CA CYS A 18 8.88 -5.31 6.99
C CYS A 18 8.35 -6.21 8.12
N GLY A 19 8.87 -6.03 9.31
CA GLY A 19 8.46 -6.79 10.49
C GLY A 19 8.58 -5.97 11.77
N PRO A 20 8.33 -6.58 12.94
CA PRO A 20 8.32 -5.87 14.21
C PRO A 20 9.64 -5.16 14.56
N THR A 21 10.74 -5.57 13.93
CA THR A 21 12.09 -5.00 14.14
C THR A 21 12.42 -3.84 13.21
N SER A 22 11.59 -3.60 12.19
CA SER A 22 11.74 -2.43 11.31
C SER A 22 11.32 -1.15 12.04
N PRO A 23 12.01 -0.01 11.82
CA PRO A 23 11.53 1.28 12.31
C PRO A 23 10.09 1.54 11.86
N LYS A 24 9.26 2.11 12.74
CA LYS A 24 7.84 2.31 12.45
C LYS A 24 7.57 3.54 11.61
N ASP A 25 8.23 4.63 11.93
CA ASP A 25 8.00 5.92 11.29
C ASP A 25 9.10 6.20 10.27
N ARG A 26 8.69 6.58 9.06
CA ARG A 26 9.61 6.82 7.96
C ARG A 26 10.61 5.68 7.79
N THR A 27 10.09 4.45 7.72
CA THR A 27 10.92 3.24 7.55
C THR A 27 11.90 3.43 6.40
N PRO A 28 13.21 3.38 6.65
CA PRO A 28 14.21 3.63 5.60
C PRO A 28 14.13 2.62 4.45
N GLN A 29 14.62 3.04 3.28
CA GLN A 29 14.73 2.17 2.10
C GLN A 29 15.51 0.89 2.43
N ASP A 30 16.69 1.05 3.01
CA ASP A 30 17.50 -0.04 3.53
C ASP A 30 17.20 -0.23 5.01
N THR A 31 16.53 -1.32 5.31
CA THR A 31 16.09 -1.63 6.68
C THR A 31 16.16 -3.13 6.98
N ILE A 32 16.11 -3.47 8.26
CA ILE A 32 16.03 -4.86 8.70
C ILE A 32 14.60 -5.37 8.42
N MET A 33 14.48 -6.38 7.59
CA MET A 33 13.22 -7.02 7.25
C MET A 33 13.15 -8.40 7.89
N GLN A 34 12.38 -8.52 8.96
CA GLN A 34 12.12 -9.77 9.67
C GLN A 34 10.61 -9.97 9.84
N PRO A 35 9.88 -10.19 8.74
CA PRO A 35 8.44 -10.40 8.79
C PRO A 35 8.10 -11.70 9.53
N THR A 36 6.99 -11.69 10.25
CA THR A 36 6.48 -12.84 11.01
C THR A 36 5.42 -13.65 10.25
N THR A 37 5.02 -13.18 9.07
CA THR A 37 4.02 -13.86 8.23
C THR A 37 4.69 -14.54 7.04
N ILE A 38 4.11 -15.67 6.58
CA ILE A 38 4.59 -16.34 5.35
C ILE A 38 4.50 -15.41 4.13
N TYR A 39 3.48 -14.55 4.09
CA TYR A 39 3.34 -13.53 3.05
C TYR A 39 4.55 -12.61 3.00
N GLY A 40 4.93 -12.01 4.14
CA GLY A 40 6.09 -11.12 4.22
C GLY A 40 7.39 -11.83 3.88
N ILE A 41 7.59 -13.05 4.37
CA ILE A 41 8.75 -13.89 4.05
C ILE A 41 8.87 -14.10 2.53
N CYS A 42 7.77 -14.41 1.86
CA CYS A 42 7.75 -14.58 0.40
C CYS A 42 8.09 -13.25 -0.31
N LYS A 43 7.61 -12.10 0.19
CA LYS A 43 7.95 -10.79 -0.39
C LYS A 43 9.45 -10.47 -0.26
N VAL A 44 10.04 -10.64 0.92
CA VAL A 44 11.51 -10.50 1.13
C VAL A 44 12.28 -11.43 0.20
N THR A 45 11.86 -12.69 0.10
CA THR A 45 12.50 -13.66 -0.80
C THR A 45 12.46 -13.19 -2.25
N GLY A 46 11.32 -12.63 -2.69
CA GLY A 46 11.17 -12.07 -4.04
C GLY A 46 12.13 -10.91 -4.31
N GLU A 47 12.27 -9.97 -3.36
CA GLU A 47 13.22 -8.86 -3.45
C GLU A 47 14.67 -9.37 -3.56
N MET A 48 15.05 -10.30 -2.69
CA MET A 48 16.40 -10.90 -2.69
C MET A 48 16.68 -11.66 -3.98
N LEU A 49 15.72 -12.42 -4.51
CA LEU A 49 15.86 -13.11 -5.79
C LEU A 49 15.99 -12.10 -6.94
N GLY A 50 15.21 -11.02 -6.94
CA GLY A 50 15.35 -9.95 -7.91
C GLY A 50 16.77 -9.40 -7.94
N ASN A 51 17.32 -9.03 -6.78
CA ASN A 51 18.70 -8.57 -6.65
C ASN A 51 19.72 -9.60 -7.15
N TYR A 52 19.57 -10.86 -6.75
CA TYR A 52 20.46 -11.94 -7.19
C TYR A 52 20.46 -12.10 -8.71
N TYR A 53 19.28 -12.14 -9.35
CA TYR A 53 19.20 -12.30 -10.79
C TYR A 53 19.71 -11.07 -11.54
N HIS A 54 19.54 -9.88 -10.99
CA HIS A 54 20.12 -8.68 -11.55
C HIS A 54 21.65 -8.73 -11.51
N HIS A 55 22.23 -8.90 -10.34
CA HIS A 55 23.69 -8.88 -10.16
C HIS A 55 24.40 -10.04 -10.88
N LYS A 56 23.84 -11.24 -10.84
CA LYS A 56 24.51 -12.42 -11.41
C LYS A 56 24.28 -12.59 -12.91
N TYR A 57 23.10 -12.21 -13.39
CA TYR A 57 22.68 -12.52 -14.76
C TYR A 57 22.33 -11.31 -15.61
N GLY A 58 22.39 -10.10 -15.07
CA GLY A 58 22.05 -8.87 -15.77
C GLY A 58 20.58 -8.76 -16.15
N VAL A 59 19.68 -9.47 -15.44
CA VAL A 59 18.23 -9.32 -15.68
C VAL A 59 17.80 -7.97 -15.11
N ASP A 60 17.10 -7.17 -15.90
CA ASP A 60 16.49 -5.95 -15.41
C ASP A 60 15.24 -6.30 -14.59
N THR A 61 15.43 -6.36 -13.26
CA THR A 61 14.37 -6.63 -12.28
C THR A 61 14.03 -5.36 -11.53
N ARG A 62 12.74 -5.09 -11.33
CA ARG A 62 12.24 -3.88 -10.67
C ARG A 62 11.08 -4.23 -9.74
N SER A 63 10.99 -3.53 -8.60
CA SER A 63 9.96 -3.77 -7.61
C SER A 63 9.68 -2.53 -6.78
N VAL A 64 8.44 -2.41 -6.29
CA VAL A 64 8.03 -1.45 -5.27
C VAL A 64 7.45 -2.18 -4.07
N ARG A 65 7.68 -1.67 -2.88
CA ARG A 65 6.98 -2.06 -1.65
C ARG A 65 5.69 -1.26 -1.57
N PHE A 66 4.60 -1.88 -1.99
CA PHE A 66 3.30 -1.25 -1.90
C PHE A 66 2.85 -1.12 -0.45
N PRO A 67 2.38 0.08 -0.04
CA PRO A 67 1.56 0.23 1.15
C PRO A 67 0.20 -0.47 0.99
N GLY A 68 -0.72 -0.27 1.92
CA GLY A 68 -2.09 -0.74 1.76
C GLY A 68 -2.77 -0.07 0.57
N ILE A 69 -3.22 -0.87 -0.41
CA ILE A 69 -3.81 -0.33 -1.64
C ILE A 69 -5.32 -0.17 -1.47
N ILE A 70 -5.81 1.04 -1.76
CA ILE A 70 -7.23 1.38 -1.71
C ILE A 70 -7.77 1.49 -3.15
N SER A 71 -8.90 0.84 -3.44
CA SER A 71 -9.51 0.83 -4.77
C SER A 71 -11.02 0.89 -4.70
N SER A 72 -11.65 1.69 -5.58
CA SER A 72 -13.11 1.71 -5.78
C SER A 72 -13.61 0.57 -6.67
N VAL A 73 -12.73 -0.15 -7.36
CA VAL A 73 -13.10 -1.16 -8.37
C VAL A 73 -13.28 -2.54 -7.75
N THR A 74 -12.28 -3.01 -6.99
CA THR A 74 -12.29 -4.34 -6.38
C THR A 74 -12.96 -4.30 -5.01
N LEU A 75 -13.84 -5.25 -4.75
CA LEU A 75 -14.42 -5.43 -3.42
C LEU A 75 -13.34 -5.85 -2.42
N PRO A 76 -13.46 -5.45 -1.15
CA PRO A 76 -12.55 -5.88 -0.10
C PRO A 76 -12.58 -7.41 0.06
N GLY A 77 -11.41 -8.01 0.27
CA GLY A 77 -11.23 -9.45 0.40
C GLY A 77 -11.05 -9.95 1.83
N GLY A 78 -11.15 -9.08 2.83
CA GLY A 78 -10.98 -9.38 4.25
C GLY A 78 -9.54 -9.25 4.78
N GLY A 79 -8.63 -8.65 4.01
CA GLY A 79 -7.27 -8.33 4.45
C GLY A 79 -7.24 -7.25 5.54
N THR A 80 -6.08 -7.11 6.20
CA THR A 80 -5.91 -6.15 7.31
C THR A 80 -6.14 -4.69 6.88
N THR A 81 -5.75 -4.32 5.67
CA THR A 81 -5.90 -2.95 5.12
C THR A 81 -7.26 -2.70 4.48
N ASP A 82 -8.08 -3.74 4.31
CA ASP A 82 -9.33 -3.65 3.56
C ASP A 82 -10.41 -2.83 4.28
N TYR A 83 -10.23 -2.59 5.59
CA TYR A 83 -11.11 -1.67 6.33
C TYR A 83 -11.18 -0.29 5.64
N ALA A 84 -10.08 0.16 5.04
CA ALA A 84 -10.00 1.44 4.34
C ALA A 84 -10.74 1.47 2.99
N VAL A 85 -11.23 0.31 2.53
CA VAL A 85 -12.15 0.17 1.40
C VAL A 85 -13.58 -0.08 1.92
N GLU A 86 -13.74 -1.02 2.86
CA GLU A 86 -15.02 -1.40 3.46
C GLU A 86 -15.76 -0.19 4.04
N ILE A 87 -15.02 0.69 4.72
CA ILE A 87 -15.59 1.90 5.35
C ILE A 87 -16.38 2.77 4.36
N TYR A 88 -15.94 2.89 3.10
CA TYR A 88 -16.65 3.69 2.09
C TYR A 88 -17.92 3.00 1.59
N TYR A 89 -17.90 1.67 1.42
CA TYR A 89 -19.09 0.91 1.07
C TYR A 89 -20.15 1.03 2.16
N GLU A 90 -19.74 0.82 3.42
CA GLU A 90 -20.66 0.87 4.56
C GLU A 90 -21.14 2.30 4.87
N ALA A 91 -20.31 3.31 4.66
CA ALA A 91 -20.74 4.70 4.78
C ALA A 91 -21.90 5.05 3.83
N ILE A 92 -21.88 4.48 2.61
CA ILE A 92 -22.96 4.72 1.63
C ILE A 92 -24.15 3.80 1.85
N ARG A 93 -23.94 2.51 2.18
CA ARG A 93 -25.02 1.51 2.32
C ARG A 93 -25.85 1.72 3.58
N SER A 94 -25.19 1.90 4.70
CA SER A 94 -25.81 1.85 6.03
C SER A 94 -25.62 3.13 6.87
N GLY A 95 -24.67 3.99 6.48
CA GLY A 95 -24.24 5.11 7.31
C GLY A 95 -23.47 4.70 8.57
N ARG A 96 -23.09 3.42 8.69
CA ARG A 96 -22.38 2.86 9.84
C ARG A 96 -21.28 1.91 9.39
N PHE A 97 -20.20 1.84 10.17
CA PHE A 97 -19.14 0.88 9.96
C PHE A 97 -18.62 0.35 11.29
N THR A 98 -18.35 -0.96 11.37
CA THR A 98 -17.65 -1.57 12.52
C THR A 98 -16.25 -1.95 12.06
N CYS A 99 -15.24 -1.21 12.58
CA CYS A 99 -13.87 -1.41 12.19
C CYS A 99 -13.23 -2.56 12.97
N SER A 100 -12.56 -3.46 12.26
CA SER A 100 -11.85 -4.60 12.85
C SER A 100 -10.38 -4.30 13.21
N VAL A 101 -9.92 -3.06 12.98
CA VAL A 101 -8.57 -2.57 13.28
C VAL A 101 -8.66 -1.52 14.38
N PRO A 102 -7.69 -1.44 15.31
CA PRO A 102 -7.71 -0.42 16.38
C PRO A 102 -7.76 1.01 15.85
N PRO A 103 -8.38 1.94 16.61
CA PRO A 103 -8.63 3.33 16.17
C PRO A 103 -7.37 4.14 15.89
N ASP A 104 -6.27 3.82 16.56
CA ASP A 104 -5.04 4.60 16.67
C ASP A 104 -3.85 3.98 15.90
N VAL A 105 -4.03 2.86 15.24
CA VAL A 105 -2.97 2.21 14.45
C VAL A 105 -2.80 2.92 13.12
N TYR A 106 -1.64 3.55 12.94
CA TYR A 106 -1.25 4.12 11.65
C TYR A 106 -0.86 3.03 10.66
N MET A 107 -1.29 3.19 9.42
CA MET A 107 -0.85 2.37 8.29
C MET A 107 -0.59 3.26 7.08
N ASP A 108 0.52 2.99 6.39
CA ASP A 108 0.80 3.64 5.11
C ASP A 108 -0.12 3.08 4.03
N MET A 109 -0.73 3.96 3.24
CA MET A 109 -1.73 3.64 2.25
C MET A 109 -1.45 4.35 0.92
N ILE A 110 -1.92 3.76 -0.17
CA ILE A 110 -1.84 4.32 -1.51
C ILE A 110 -3.17 4.11 -2.25
N TYR A 111 -3.60 5.12 -3.00
CA TYR A 111 -4.76 4.95 -3.88
C TYR A 111 -4.37 4.24 -5.17
N MET A 112 -5.26 3.40 -5.72
CA MET A 112 -4.98 2.57 -6.90
C MET A 112 -4.43 3.34 -8.11
N PRO A 113 -4.91 4.54 -8.47
CA PRO A 113 -4.31 5.30 -9.58
C PRO A 113 -2.82 5.59 -9.38
N ASP A 114 -2.40 5.99 -8.18
CA ASP A 114 -0.99 6.19 -7.86
C ASP A 114 -0.21 4.87 -7.86
N ALA A 115 -0.80 3.79 -7.36
CA ALA A 115 -0.16 2.48 -7.37
C ALA A 115 0.12 1.98 -8.80
N LEU A 116 -0.84 2.14 -9.71
CA LEU A 116 -0.68 1.79 -11.13
C LEU A 116 0.36 2.69 -11.83
N ARG A 117 0.31 4.00 -11.56
CA ARG A 117 1.28 4.95 -12.09
C ARG A 117 2.70 4.62 -11.63
N ALA A 118 2.89 4.27 -10.35
CA ALA A 118 4.18 3.84 -9.84
C ALA A 118 4.75 2.63 -10.60
N CYS A 119 3.91 1.65 -10.97
CA CYS A 119 4.34 0.51 -11.79
C CYS A 119 4.86 0.98 -13.15
N VAL A 120 4.10 1.82 -13.85
CA VAL A 120 4.43 2.28 -15.20
C VAL A 120 5.68 3.15 -15.18
N GLU A 121 5.74 4.17 -14.30
CA GLU A 121 6.86 5.09 -14.19
C GLU A 121 8.17 4.37 -13.84
N LEU A 122 8.12 3.42 -12.88
CA LEU A 122 9.30 2.62 -12.55
C LEU A 122 9.75 1.76 -13.74
N MET A 123 8.81 1.18 -14.49
CA MET A 123 9.15 0.34 -15.66
C MET A 123 9.71 1.17 -16.84
N GLU A 124 9.35 2.44 -16.94
CA GLU A 124 9.85 3.37 -17.95
C GLU A 124 11.13 4.12 -17.50
N ALA A 125 11.47 4.04 -16.22
CA ALA A 125 12.64 4.72 -15.68
C ALA A 125 13.95 4.24 -16.30
N ASP A 126 14.92 5.16 -16.41
CA ASP A 126 16.27 4.86 -16.88
C ASP A 126 16.97 3.83 -15.96
N PRO A 127 17.26 2.61 -16.44
CA PRO A 127 17.85 1.55 -15.63
C PRO A 127 19.21 1.93 -15.03
N ALA A 128 19.93 2.88 -15.62
CA ALA A 128 21.22 3.33 -15.13
C ALA A 128 21.13 4.16 -13.84
N LYS A 129 19.94 4.71 -13.55
CA LYS A 129 19.68 5.50 -12.35
C LYS A 129 19.15 4.68 -11.18
N LEU A 130 18.72 3.44 -11.43
CA LEU A 130 18.08 2.61 -10.41
C LEU A 130 19.13 1.89 -9.55
N VAL A 131 19.43 2.44 -8.39
CA VAL A 131 20.30 1.83 -7.36
C VAL A 131 19.51 0.79 -6.56
N HIS A 132 18.34 1.18 -6.06
CA HIS A 132 17.48 0.35 -5.22
C HIS A 132 16.42 -0.43 -6.00
N ARG A 133 16.64 -0.69 -7.26
CA ARG A 133 15.74 -1.26 -8.29
C ARG A 133 14.71 -2.31 -7.83
N ASN A 134 15.07 -3.14 -6.87
CA ASN A 134 14.20 -4.19 -6.34
C ASN A 134 13.76 -3.81 -4.93
N SER A 135 12.58 -3.24 -4.78
CA SER A 135 12.02 -2.91 -3.48
C SER A 135 11.96 -1.42 -3.11
N PHE A 136 11.78 -0.55 -4.07
CA PHE A 136 11.56 0.87 -3.74
C PHE A 136 10.41 1.04 -2.76
N ASN A 137 10.67 1.71 -1.66
CA ASN A 137 9.61 2.25 -0.83
C ASN A 137 8.85 3.31 -1.63
N ILE A 138 7.53 3.23 -1.67
CA ILE A 138 6.66 4.27 -2.20
C ILE A 138 5.66 4.65 -1.10
N ALA A 139 5.57 5.93 -0.80
CA ALA A 139 4.63 6.48 0.18
C ALA A 139 3.62 7.39 -0.50
N SER A 140 2.40 7.44 0.03
CA SER A 140 1.37 8.36 -0.43
C SER A 140 0.68 9.03 0.75
N MET A 141 0.02 8.26 1.61
CA MET A 141 -0.68 8.79 2.78
C MET A 141 -0.62 7.80 3.94
N SER A 142 -0.42 8.31 5.15
CA SER A 142 -0.47 7.50 6.37
C SER A 142 -1.58 8.01 7.27
N PHE A 143 -2.48 7.12 7.70
CA PHE A 143 -3.61 7.48 8.53
C PHE A 143 -4.11 6.31 9.38
N THR A 144 -4.90 6.64 10.41
CA THR A 144 -5.59 5.69 11.28
C THR A 144 -7.05 5.53 10.85
N PRO A 145 -7.77 4.50 11.35
CA PRO A 145 -9.22 4.39 11.16
C PRO A 145 -9.99 5.64 11.59
N GLU A 146 -9.59 6.31 12.67
CA GLU A 146 -10.22 7.56 13.10
C GLU A 146 -10.03 8.70 12.10
N ILE A 147 -8.84 8.82 11.52
CA ILE A 147 -8.54 9.89 10.56
C ILE A 147 -9.37 9.73 9.29
N ILE A 148 -9.45 8.53 8.71
CA ILE A 148 -10.28 8.29 7.52
C ILE A 148 -11.78 8.45 7.84
N CYS A 149 -12.23 8.02 9.02
CA CYS A 149 -13.61 8.23 9.47
C CYS A 149 -13.94 9.73 9.56
N ALA A 150 -13.05 10.53 10.16
CA ALA A 150 -13.22 11.98 10.25
C ALA A 150 -13.25 12.64 8.85
N GLU A 151 -12.47 12.15 7.90
CA GLU A 151 -12.48 12.64 6.52
C GLU A 151 -13.80 12.33 5.81
N ILE A 152 -14.35 11.12 6.00
CA ILE A 152 -15.65 10.73 5.46
C ILE A 152 -16.76 11.60 6.07
N ARG A 153 -16.74 11.87 7.36
CA ARG A 153 -17.74 12.73 8.05
C ARG A 153 -17.82 14.16 7.49
N LYS A 154 -16.78 14.67 6.88
CA LYS A 154 -16.85 15.97 6.18
C LYS A 154 -17.83 15.96 5.00
N ARG A 155 -18.12 14.79 4.39
CA ARG A 155 -19.06 14.60 3.26
C ARG A 155 -20.35 13.92 3.69
N LEU A 156 -20.29 13.12 4.74
CA LEU A 156 -21.41 12.35 5.31
C LEU A 156 -21.45 12.61 6.84
N PRO A 157 -22.01 13.74 7.31
CA PRO A 157 -21.92 14.13 8.72
C PRO A 157 -22.54 13.13 9.70
N ASP A 158 -23.56 12.38 9.25
CA ASP A 158 -24.26 11.38 10.08
C ASP A 158 -23.56 10.01 10.11
N PHE A 159 -22.40 9.85 9.44
CA PHE A 159 -21.65 8.61 9.43
C PHE A 159 -21.11 8.29 10.81
N THR A 160 -21.35 7.06 11.27
CA THR A 160 -20.88 6.56 12.57
C THR A 160 -19.93 5.37 12.40
N MET A 161 -18.95 5.26 13.29
CA MET A 161 -18.05 4.13 13.31
C MET A 161 -17.88 3.62 14.74
N ASP A 162 -17.97 2.30 14.89
CA ASP A 162 -17.71 1.54 16.10
C ASP A 162 -16.54 0.56 15.86
N TYR A 163 -16.07 -0.11 16.91
CA TYR A 163 -14.92 -1.02 16.84
C TYR A 163 -15.29 -2.40 17.38
N ASP A 164 -14.93 -3.44 16.60
CA ASP A 164 -14.87 -4.84 17.05
C ASP A 164 -13.52 -5.40 16.57
N VAL A 165 -12.48 -5.16 17.39
CA VAL A 165 -11.10 -5.37 17.00
C VAL A 165 -10.77 -6.85 16.91
N ASP A 166 -10.41 -7.30 15.70
CA ASP A 166 -9.87 -8.64 15.46
C ASP A 166 -8.42 -8.71 15.96
N PRO A 167 -8.11 -9.61 16.93
CA PRO A 167 -6.76 -9.72 17.49
C PRO A 167 -5.69 -10.03 16.45
N VAL A 168 -6.00 -10.82 15.43
CA VAL A 168 -5.05 -11.19 14.36
C VAL A 168 -4.77 -9.99 13.45
N LYS A 169 -5.81 -9.26 13.05
CA LYS A 169 -5.64 -8.03 12.25
C LYS A 169 -4.87 -6.96 13.01
N LYS A 170 -5.14 -6.83 14.33
CA LYS A 170 -4.39 -5.94 15.20
C LYS A 170 -2.91 -6.27 15.21
N GLU A 171 -2.53 -7.53 15.48
CA GLU A 171 -1.15 -7.97 15.53
C GLU A 171 -0.43 -7.72 14.19
N ILE A 172 -1.10 -8.01 13.07
CA ILE A 172 -0.55 -7.76 11.73
C ILE A 172 -0.35 -6.26 11.49
N ALA A 173 -1.36 -5.44 11.75
CA ALA A 173 -1.29 -3.99 11.57
C ALA A 173 -0.19 -3.36 12.43
N GLU A 174 -0.11 -3.76 13.70
CA GLU A 174 0.94 -3.31 14.62
C GLU A 174 2.34 -3.81 14.26
N SER A 175 2.48 -4.85 13.42
CA SER A 175 3.77 -5.34 12.96
C SER A 175 4.35 -4.54 11.79
N TRP A 176 3.53 -3.79 11.06
CA TRP A 176 3.93 -3.04 9.87
C TRP A 176 4.39 -1.62 10.19
N PRO A 177 5.15 -0.98 9.28
CA PRO A 177 5.45 0.44 9.37
C PRO A 177 4.20 1.33 9.40
N ASN A 178 4.29 2.41 10.18
CA ASN A 178 3.30 3.50 10.12
C ASN A 178 3.43 4.30 8.82
N SER A 179 4.68 4.48 8.36
CA SER A 179 5.01 5.20 7.13
C SER A 179 6.34 4.74 6.54
N LEU A 180 6.48 4.86 5.23
CA LEU A 180 7.70 4.56 4.49
C LEU A 180 8.45 5.85 4.13
N ASP A 181 9.78 5.80 4.11
CA ASP A 181 10.61 6.83 3.49
C ASP A 181 10.78 6.50 2.01
N ASP A 182 10.24 7.33 1.12
CA ASP A 182 10.26 7.15 -0.32
C ASP A 182 11.30 8.04 -1.02
N THR A 183 12.27 8.57 -0.27
CA THR A 183 13.30 9.48 -0.80
C THR A 183 14.04 8.86 -1.98
N CYS A 184 14.43 7.57 -1.89
CA CYS A 184 15.12 6.89 -2.99
C CYS A 184 14.26 6.81 -4.26
N ALA A 185 12.97 6.54 -4.15
CA ALA A 185 12.06 6.53 -5.29
C ALA A 185 11.93 7.91 -5.94
N ARG A 186 11.87 8.97 -5.14
CA ARG A 186 11.83 10.37 -5.62
C ARG A 186 13.09 10.76 -6.36
N GLU A 187 14.25 10.39 -5.84
CA GLU A 187 15.55 10.77 -6.41
C GLU A 187 15.93 9.93 -7.63
N GLU A 188 15.66 8.63 -7.64
CA GLU A 188 16.12 7.73 -8.68
C GLU A 188 15.22 7.68 -9.92
N TRP A 189 13.90 7.84 -9.74
CA TRP A 189 12.96 7.79 -10.87
C TRP A 189 11.80 8.79 -10.81
N GLY A 190 11.87 9.77 -9.89
CA GLY A 190 10.96 10.90 -9.87
C GLY A 190 9.59 10.65 -9.26
N TRP A 191 9.44 9.58 -8.45
CA TRP A 191 8.19 9.26 -7.78
C TRP A 191 7.59 10.46 -7.06
N LYS A 192 6.30 10.67 -7.22
CA LYS A 192 5.53 11.67 -6.49
C LYS A 192 4.07 11.27 -6.43
N PRO A 193 3.49 11.04 -5.25
CA PRO A 193 2.07 10.76 -5.13
C PRO A 193 1.24 11.98 -5.56
N GLU A 194 0.09 11.73 -6.21
CA GLU A 194 -0.84 12.77 -6.67
C GLU A 194 -2.13 12.79 -5.86
N TRP A 195 -2.39 11.75 -5.08
CA TRP A 195 -3.60 11.60 -4.31
C TRP A 195 -3.33 11.78 -2.81
N ASP A 196 -4.08 12.68 -2.19
CA ASP A 196 -4.19 12.81 -0.75
C ASP A 196 -5.49 12.16 -0.24
N LEU A 197 -5.64 12.07 1.08
CA LEU A 197 -6.80 11.44 1.71
C LEU A 197 -8.11 12.15 1.34
N SER A 198 -8.10 13.47 1.20
CA SER A 198 -9.30 14.25 0.88
C SER A 198 -9.78 13.98 -0.56
N ARG A 199 -8.87 14.08 -1.53
CA ARG A 199 -9.16 13.81 -2.94
C ARG A 199 -9.58 12.36 -3.17
N MET A 200 -8.88 11.41 -2.52
CA MET A 200 -9.25 10.00 -2.57
C MET A 200 -10.65 9.76 -1.99
N THR A 201 -10.99 10.41 -0.87
CA THR A 201 -12.31 10.26 -0.25
C THR A 201 -13.43 10.74 -1.18
N ASP A 202 -13.25 11.86 -1.87
CA ASP A 202 -14.23 12.36 -2.84
C ASP A 202 -14.43 11.37 -3.98
N ASP A 203 -13.36 10.86 -4.54
CA ASP A 203 -13.36 9.92 -5.66
C ASP A 203 -13.96 8.56 -5.27
N MET A 204 -13.56 8.00 -4.11
CA MET A 204 -14.12 6.76 -3.58
C MET A 204 -15.64 6.84 -3.37
N LEU A 205 -16.11 7.91 -2.72
CA LEU A 205 -17.55 8.10 -2.49
C LEU A 205 -18.33 8.26 -3.80
N ALA A 206 -17.78 8.98 -4.79
CA ALA A 206 -18.43 9.16 -6.08
C ALA A 206 -18.55 7.83 -6.86
N HIS A 207 -17.46 7.08 -6.97
CA HIS A 207 -17.44 5.81 -7.71
C HIS A 207 -18.31 4.74 -7.04
N ILE A 208 -18.23 4.60 -5.71
CA ILE A 208 -19.02 3.59 -5.00
C ILE A 208 -20.52 3.92 -5.04
N ARG A 209 -20.93 5.20 -4.94
CA ARG A 209 -22.32 5.58 -5.14
C ARG A 209 -22.83 5.17 -6.52
N THR A 210 -22.07 5.44 -7.56
CA THR A 210 -22.44 5.06 -8.93
C THR A 210 -22.55 3.53 -9.06
N LYS A 211 -21.60 2.79 -8.49
CA LYS A 211 -21.59 1.33 -8.52
C LYS A 211 -22.81 0.73 -7.81
N LEU A 212 -23.12 1.21 -6.60
CA LEU A 212 -24.27 0.72 -5.82
C LEU A 212 -25.64 1.17 -6.37
N ALA A 213 -25.69 2.21 -7.19
CA ALA A 213 -26.93 2.63 -7.85
C ALA A 213 -27.29 1.75 -9.06
N VAL A 214 -26.35 0.94 -9.55
CA VAL A 214 -26.54 0.02 -10.70
C VAL A 214 -26.82 -1.41 -10.25
N GLU A 215 -26.51 -1.75 -8.99
CA GLU A 215 -26.86 -3.02 -8.32
C GLU A 215 -28.30 -2.96 -7.79
#